data_f4431d07bec87e8d7619d51b4021de80
#
_entry.id   f4431d07bec87e8d7619d51b4021de80
#
_cell.length_a   1.000
_cell.length_b   1.000
_cell.length_c   1.000
_cell.angle_alpha   90.00
_cell.angle_beta   90.00
_cell.angle_gamma   90.00
#
_symmetry.space_group_name_H-M   'P 1'
#
loop_
_entity.id
_entity.type
_entity.pdbx_description
1 polymer ?
#
loop_
_entity_poly.entity_id
_entity_poly.type
_entity_poly.pdbx_seq_one_letter_code
_entity_poly.pdbx_strand_id
1 'polypeptide(L)'
;MHSNDWVPLVDYRRNEIPEVTVHGAIAWFSGKKKLHSYGGNVLCYGRSMMKPVQIKVLAKQLDSHLSMESKAVSLASHNAEPIHIRAVRDILKPAEYGLLQTPRALPLMQFGKQVRRPRRWYHCCSGKHAAIIRACQLNNWSRIGYTLPQHPFHQVYEKKVIEILGGALSSQVIAKDGCGLPTLAMTVNELAALFADLSLRRDEDWIWE
;
A
#
# COMPACT_ATOMS: atom_id res chain seq x y z
N MET A 1 -7.81 5.21 26.29
CA MET A 1 -7.21 3.87 26.32
C MET A 1 -7.85 3.09 25.19
N HIS A 2 -7.10 2.79 24.14
CA HIS A 2 -7.61 1.89 23.10
C HIS A 2 -7.56 0.50 23.70
N SER A 3 -8.73 -0.09 24.00
CA SER A 3 -8.81 -1.50 24.34
C SER A 3 -8.22 -2.27 23.17
N ASN A 4 -7.22 -3.12 23.41
CA ASN A 4 -6.75 -4.09 22.45
C ASN A 4 -7.86 -5.14 22.27
N ASP A 5 -8.84 -4.83 21.44
CA ASP A 5 -9.97 -5.72 21.15
C ASP A 5 -9.56 -6.86 20.20
N TRP A 6 -8.30 -7.30 20.31
CA TRP A 6 -7.84 -8.51 19.66
C TRP A 6 -8.62 -9.71 20.21
N VAL A 7 -9.20 -10.50 19.34
CA VAL A 7 -9.97 -11.68 19.71
C VAL A 7 -9.19 -12.97 19.44
N PRO A 8 -9.37 -14.03 20.24
CA PRO A 8 -8.78 -15.31 19.93
C PRO A 8 -9.37 -15.86 18.64
N LEU A 9 -8.51 -16.25 17.69
CA LEU A 9 -8.91 -16.76 16.36
C LEU A 9 -8.58 -18.23 16.18
N VAL A 10 -7.41 -18.67 16.65
CA VAL A 10 -6.91 -20.04 16.43
C VAL A 10 -6.20 -20.51 17.68
N ASP A 11 -6.52 -21.72 18.12
CA ASP A 11 -5.77 -22.46 19.13
C ASP A 11 -4.95 -23.58 18.49
N TYR A 12 -3.66 -23.58 18.75
CA TYR A 12 -2.82 -24.74 18.51
C TYR A 12 -2.89 -25.64 19.75
N ARG A 13 -3.30 -26.87 19.56
CA ARG A 13 -3.52 -27.82 20.65
C ARG A 13 -2.64 -29.06 20.51
N ARG A 14 -2.22 -29.61 21.65
CA ARG A 14 -1.61 -30.91 21.75
C ARG A 14 -2.41 -31.78 22.74
N ASN A 15 -2.95 -32.90 22.27
CA ASN A 15 -3.84 -33.77 23.06
C ASN A 15 -4.91 -32.94 23.82
N GLU A 16 -5.67 -32.12 23.08
CA GLU A 16 -6.72 -31.24 23.60
C GLU A 16 -6.25 -30.08 24.53
N ILE A 17 -4.98 -30.02 24.87
CA ILE A 17 -4.41 -28.93 25.69
C ILE A 17 -4.00 -27.76 24.77
N PRO A 18 -4.54 -26.54 24.94
CA PRO A 18 -4.09 -25.38 24.21
C PRO A 18 -2.65 -25.03 24.57
N GLU A 19 -1.74 -24.98 23.55
CA GLU A 19 -0.36 -24.56 23.72
C GLU A 19 -0.15 -23.10 23.30
N VAL A 20 -0.85 -22.65 22.25
CA VAL A 20 -0.74 -21.29 21.70
C VAL A 20 -2.09 -20.83 21.23
N THR A 21 -2.52 -19.66 21.69
CA THR A 21 -3.69 -18.96 21.14
C THR A 21 -3.24 -17.77 20.28
N VAL A 22 -3.59 -17.78 19.00
CA VAL A 22 -3.33 -16.66 18.11
C VAL A 22 -4.51 -15.71 18.16
N HIS A 23 -4.23 -14.47 18.53
CA HIS A 23 -5.22 -13.39 18.54
C HIS A 23 -5.15 -12.59 17.25
N GLY A 24 -6.29 -12.08 16.81
CA GLY A 24 -6.40 -11.28 15.59
C GLY A 24 -7.68 -10.46 15.53
N ALA A 25 -7.95 -9.87 14.38
CA ALA A 25 -9.19 -9.17 14.09
C ALA A 25 -9.66 -9.52 12.69
N ILE A 26 -10.97 -9.63 12.50
CA ILE A 26 -11.58 -9.97 11.23
C ILE A 26 -12.76 -9.02 10.99
N ALA A 27 -12.88 -8.54 9.76
CA ALA A 27 -14.08 -7.86 9.28
C ALA A 27 -14.34 -8.27 7.83
N TRP A 28 -15.60 -8.49 7.48
CA TRP A 28 -15.98 -8.71 6.09
C TRP A 28 -17.27 -8.03 5.71
N PHE A 29 -17.34 -7.72 4.43
CA PHE A 29 -18.39 -6.93 3.81
C PHE A 29 -18.97 -7.67 2.61
N SER A 30 -20.25 -7.39 2.32
CA SER A 30 -20.86 -7.66 1.03
C SER A 30 -21.26 -6.32 0.42
N GLY A 31 -20.56 -5.92 -0.64
CA GLY A 31 -20.65 -4.55 -1.14
C GLY A 31 -20.32 -3.55 -0.03
N LYS A 32 -21.18 -2.56 0.17
CA LYS A 32 -21.00 -1.55 1.24
C LYS A 32 -21.51 -2.01 2.62
N LYS A 33 -22.17 -3.16 2.70
CA LYS A 33 -22.75 -3.66 3.95
C LYS A 33 -21.73 -4.48 4.73
N LYS A 34 -21.43 -4.05 5.95
CA LYS A 34 -20.69 -4.88 6.90
C LYS A 34 -21.54 -6.08 7.30
N LEU A 35 -21.04 -7.29 7.11
CA LEU A 35 -21.71 -8.53 7.50
C LEU A 35 -21.38 -8.91 8.93
N HIS A 36 -20.06 -9.05 9.21
CA HIS A 36 -19.57 -9.43 10.52
C HIS A 36 -18.24 -8.76 10.83
N SER A 37 -17.91 -8.68 12.13
CA SER A 37 -16.65 -8.16 12.59
C SER A 37 -16.33 -8.71 13.98
N TYR A 38 -15.11 -9.21 14.15
CA TYR A 38 -14.52 -9.60 15.43
C TYR A 38 -13.23 -8.81 15.60
N GLY A 39 -13.13 -8.02 16.68
CA GLY A 39 -12.01 -7.09 16.87
C GLY A 39 -11.91 -6.00 15.79
N GLY A 40 -12.99 -5.71 15.08
CA GLY A 40 -12.97 -4.81 13.92
C GLY A 40 -12.63 -3.35 14.24
N ASN A 41 -12.67 -2.94 15.50
CA ASN A 41 -12.27 -1.60 15.96
C ASN A 41 -10.78 -1.50 16.32
N VAL A 42 -10.02 -2.60 16.21
CA VAL A 42 -8.57 -2.57 16.41
C VAL A 42 -7.95 -1.62 15.39
N LEU A 43 -7.17 -0.67 15.87
CA LEU A 43 -6.39 0.25 15.04
C LEU A 43 -5.12 -0.43 14.55
N CYS A 44 -4.86 -0.31 13.26
CA CYS A 44 -3.64 -0.81 12.64
C CYS A 44 -3.24 0.04 11.43
N TYR A 45 -2.04 -0.19 10.95
CA TYR A 45 -1.58 0.41 9.70
C TYR A 45 -1.72 -0.60 8.56
N GLY A 46 -2.47 -0.25 7.51
CA GLY A 46 -2.65 -1.11 6.34
C GLY A 46 -1.36 -1.35 5.54
N ARG A 47 -0.38 -0.45 5.67
CA ARG A 47 0.96 -0.56 5.06
C ARG A 47 0.91 -0.93 3.57
N SER A 48 1.58 -2.03 3.17
CA SER A 48 1.64 -2.45 1.76
C SER A 48 0.29 -2.85 1.18
N MET A 49 -0.69 -3.25 2.00
CA MET A 49 -2.06 -3.51 1.53
C MET A 49 -2.70 -2.26 0.93
N MET A 50 -2.30 -1.06 1.39
CA MET A 50 -2.88 0.20 0.91
C MET A 50 -2.40 0.62 -0.49
N LYS A 51 -1.47 -0.08 -1.13
CA LYS A 51 -0.96 0.29 -2.46
C LYS A 51 -2.05 0.40 -3.53
N PRO A 52 -3.01 -0.53 -3.67
CA PRO A 52 -4.10 -0.37 -4.61
C PRO A 52 -4.91 0.91 -4.37
N VAL A 53 -5.25 1.22 -3.11
CA VAL A 53 -5.98 2.44 -2.77
C VAL A 53 -5.13 3.70 -3.04
N GLN A 54 -3.83 3.66 -2.73
CA GLN A 54 -2.91 4.77 -3.00
C GLN A 54 -2.73 5.04 -4.49
N ILE A 55 -2.66 3.99 -5.32
CA ILE A 55 -2.49 4.14 -6.76
C ILE A 55 -3.81 4.43 -7.46
N LYS A 56 -4.95 3.97 -6.93
CA LYS A 56 -6.28 4.26 -7.50
C LYS A 56 -6.51 5.76 -7.73
N VAL A 57 -6.07 6.60 -6.81
CA VAL A 57 -6.21 8.07 -6.96
C VAL A 57 -5.38 8.66 -8.10
N LEU A 58 -4.46 7.89 -8.65
CA LEU A 58 -3.55 8.24 -9.74
C LEU A 58 -3.78 7.40 -11.00
N ALA A 59 -4.65 6.37 -10.93
CA ALA A 59 -4.77 5.33 -11.95
C ALA A 59 -5.10 5.91 -13.33
N LYS A 60 -6.07 6.82 -13.40
CA LYS A 60 -6.51 7.44 -14.64
C LYS A 60 -5.38 8.20 -15.36
N GLN A 61 -4.54 8.94 -14.61
CA GLN A 61 -3.41 9.66 -15.17
C GLN A 61 -2.29 8.72 -15.61
N LEU A 62 -2.14 7.57 -14.95
CA LEU A 62 -1.06 6.63 -15.21
C LEU A 62 -1.36 5.65 -16.34
N ASP A 63 -2.64 5.42 -16.67
CA ASP A 63 -3.08 4.32 -17.54
C ASP A 63 -2.31 4.24 -18.87
N SER A 64 -2.33 5.30 -19.65
CA SER A 64 -1.66 5.36 -20.97
C SER A 64 -0.12 5.48 -20.88
N HIS A 65 0.45 5.59 -19.68
CA HIS A 65 1.87 5.84 -19.46
C HIS A 65 2.64 4.67 -18.87
N LEU A 66 1.95 3.59 -18.49
CA LEU A 66 2.55 2.41 -17.86
C LEU A 66 2.26 1.16 -18.65
N SER A 67 3.28 0.32 -18.85
CA SER A 67 3.09 -1.06 -19.29
C SER A 67 2.39 -1.90 -18.21
N MET A 68 1.88 -3.07 -18.55
CA MET A 68 1.23 -3.98 -17.59
C MET A 68 2.18 -4.37 -16.45
N GLU A 69 3.45 -4.65 -16.74
CA GLU A 69 4.46 -4.95 -15.72
C GLU A 69 4.71 -3.76 -14.80
N SER A 70 4.72 -2.54 -15.37
CA SER A 70 4.86 -1.30 -14.60
C SER A 70 3.64 -1.02 -13.73
N LYS A 71 2.45 -1.29 -14.22
CA LYS A 71 1.20 -1.25 -13.46
C LYS A 71 1.26 -2.24 -12.30
N ALA A 72 1.57 -3.51 -12.57
CA ALA A 72 1.66 -4.55 -11.55
C ALA A 72 2.69 -4.21 -10.45
N VAL A 73 3.90 -3.77 -10.81
CA VAL A 73 4.94 -3.44 -9.83
C VAL A 73 4.61 -2.19 -9.00
N SER A 74 3.73 -1.31 -9.49
CA SER A 74 3.26 -0.14 -8.73
C SER A 74 2.27 -0.52 -7.62
N LEU A 75 1.53 -1.61 -7.79
CA LEU A 75 0.53 -2.12 -6.84
C LEU A 75 1.10 -3.14 -5.86
N ALA A 76 2.19 -3.82 -6.21
CA ALA A 76 2.74 -4.93 -5.44
C ALA A 76 3.99 -4.58 -4.64
N SER A 77 4.35 -5.43 -3.69
CA SER A 77 5.70 -5.50 -3.13
C SER A 77 6.52 -6.50 -3.93
N HIS A 78 7.76 -6.16 -4.25
CA HIS A 78 8.61 -6.99 -5.10
C HIS A 78 9.94 -7.39 -4.43
N ASN A 79 10.54 -8.47 -4.90
CA ASN A 79 11.80 -9.02 -4.38
C ASN A 79 13.06 -8.45 -5.06
N ALA A 80 12.89 -7.45 -5.94
CA ALA A 80 13.96 -6.87 -6.74
C ALA A 80 14.61 -7.87 -7.73
N GLU A 81 13.83 -8.80 -8.25
CA GLU A 81 14.26 -9.64 -9.38
C GLU A 81 14.45 -8.79 -10.64
N PRO A 82 15.21 -9.27 -11.65
CA PRO A 82 15.49 -8.51 -12.88
C PRO A 82 14.24 -7.98 -13.59
N ILE A 83 13.14 -8.76 -13.61
CA ILE A 83 11.87 -8.34 -14.20
C ILE A 83 11.26 -7.16 -13.42
N HIS A 84 11.24 -7.23 -12.10
CA HIS A 84 10.73 -6.15 -11.25
C HIS A 84 11.55 -4.87 -11.44
N ILE A 85 12.89 -4.99 -11.50
CA ILE A 85 13.76 -3.82 -11.64
C ILE A 85 13.61 -3.18 -13.01
N ARG A 86 13.42 -3.96 -14.07
CA ARG A 86 13.08 -3.42 -15.39
C ARG A 86 11.79 -2.62 -15.31
N ALA A 87 10.70 -3.21 -14.81
CA ALA A 87 9.41 -2.56 -14.69
C ALA A 87 9.47 -1.25 -13.88
N VAL A 88 10.20 -1.24 -12.75
CA VAL A 88 10.40 0.00 -11.96
C VAL A 88 11.15 1.08 -12.76
N ARG A 89 12.17 0.68 -13.51
CA ARG A 89 12.98 1.61 -14.31
C ARG A 89 12.27 2.11 -15.56
N ASP A 90 11.31 1.36 -16.07
CA ASP A 90 10.48 1.76 -17.22
C ASP A 90 9.46 2.84 -16.86
N ILE A 91 9.07 2.94 -15.57
CA ILE A 91 8.17 4.01 -15.10
C ILE A 91 8.86 5.38 -15.14
N LEU A 92 10.16 5.43 -14.88
CA LEU A 92 10.95 6.66 -14.78
C LEU A 92 12.03 6.72 -15.86
N LYS A 93 12.34 7.93 -16.34
CA LYS A 93 13.51 8.14 -17.21
C LYS A 93 14.80 7.98 -16.39
N PRO A 94 15.94 7.60 -17.02
CA PRO A 94 17.22 7.42 -16.31
C PRO A 94 17.64 8.62 -15.46
N ALA A 95 17.42 9.85 -15.92
CA ALA A 95 17.72 11.08 -15.17
C ALA A 95 16.85 11.25 -13.90
N GLU A 96 15.73 10.52 -13.80
CA GLU A 96 14.77 10.62 -12.71
C GLU A 96 14.97 9.58 -11.60
N TYR A 97 15.85 8.59 -11.82
CA TYR A 97 16.11 7.55 -10.81
C TYR A 97 16.60 8.11 -9.47
N GLY A 98 17.26 9.26 -9.48
CA GLY A 98 17.68 9.98 -8.29
C GLY A 98 16.54 10.54 -7.44
N LEU A 99 15.34 10.68 -8.01
CA LEU A 99 14.15 11.19 -7.32
C LEU A 99 13.53 10.18 -6.36
N LEU A 100 13.82 8.88 -6.52
CA LEU A 100 13.32 7.85 -5.60
C LEU A 100 13.79 8.14 -4.16
N GLN A 101 12.85 8.26 -3.23
CA GLN A 101 13.13 8.53 -1.81
C GLN A 101 12.95 7.28 -0.92
N THR A 102 12.77 6.09 -1.51
CA THR A 102 12.81 4.84 -0.75
C THR A 102 14.17 4.67 -0.06
N PRO A 103 14.24 3.98 1.08
CA PRO A 103 15.52 3.55 1.63
C PRO A 103 16.33 2.76 0.60
N ARG A 104 17.66 2.82 0.71
CA ARG A 104 18.53 1.96 -0.08
C ARG A 104 18.41 0.52 0.43
N ALA A 105 18.24 -0.44 -0.46
CA ALA A 105 18.10 -1.85 -0.14
C ALA A 105 18.99 -2.70 -1.05
N LEU A 106 19.21 -3.94 -0.65
CA LEU A 106 19.68 -5.03 -1.50
C LEU A 106 18.48 -5.84 -1.99
N PRO A 107 18.58 -6.56 -3.12
CA PRO A 107 17.55 -7.50 -3.52
C PRO A 107 17.28 -8.53 -2.43
N LEU A 108 16.02 -8.85 -2.15
CA LEU A 108 15.64 -9.84 -1.14
C LEU A 108 16.09 -11.26 -1.51
N MET A 109 16.12 -11.56 -2.81
CA MET A 109 16.53 -12.85 -3.35
C MET A 109 17.82 -12.67 -4.14
N GLN A 110 18.93 -13.09 -3.59
CA GLN A 110 20.26 -12.98 -4.21
C GLN A 110 20.77 -14.35 -4.72
N PHE A 111 19.92 -15.15 -5.32
CA PHE A 111 20.37 -16.44 -5.86
C PHE A 111 21.45 -16.25 -6.93
N GLY A 112 22.68 -16.57 -6.59
CA GLY A 112 23.82 -16.67 -7.50
C GLY A 112 24.46 -15.35 -7.98
N LYS A 113 24.00 -14.17 -7.53
CA LYS A 113 24.61 -12.89 -7.89
C LYS A 113 24.88 -12.03 -6.66
N GLN A 114 26.13 -11.69 -6.43
CA GLN A 114 26.50 -10.77 -5.36
C GLN A 114 26.20 -9.31 -5.77
N VAL A 115 25.03 -8.80 -5.42
CA VAL A 115 24.74 -7.36 -5.50
C VAL A 115 25.34 -6.70 -4.27
N ARG A 116 26.51 -6.03 -4.44
CA ARG A 116 27.25 -5.45 -3.31
C ARG A 116 26.82 -4.03 -2.94
N ARG A 117 26.09 -3.34 -3.82
CA ARG A 117 25.74 -1.92 -3.63
C ARG A 117 24.25 -1.73 -3.45
N PRO A 118 23.77 -1.31 -2.27
CA PRO A 118 22.36 -1.00 -2.05
C PRO A 118 21.89 0.13 -2.96
N ARG A 119 20.70 -0.02 -3.54
CA ARG A 119 20.07 0.99 -4.39
C ARG A 119 18.62 1.22 -3.95
N ARG A 120 18.08 2.41 -4.26
CA ARG A 120 16.70 2.76 -3.92
C ARG A 120 15.67 1.92 -4.68
N TRP A 121 15.95 1.57 -5.92
CA TRP A 121 15.07 0.73 -6.74
C TRP A 121 15.04 -0.76 -6.35
N TYR A 122 15.95 -1.23 -5.49
CA TYR A 122 15.86 -2.58 -4.91
C TYR A 122 14.89 -2.66 -3.72
N HIS A 123 14.44 -1.52 -3.20
CA HIS A 123 13.44 -1.51 -2.14
C HIS A 123 12.10 -2.05 -2.66
N CYS A 124 11.45 -2.94 -1.90
CA CYS A 124 10.21 -3.62 -2.28
C CYS A 124 9.03 -2.69 -2.65
N CYS A 125 9.09 -1.41 -2.27
CA CYS A 125 8.07 -0.42 -2.60
C CYS A 125 8.49 0.53 -3.73
N SER A 126 9.62 0.29 -4.41
CA SER A 126 10.15 1.26 -5.40
C SER A 126 9.20 1.46 -6.59
N GLY A 127 8.45 0.43 -7.01
CA GLY A 127 7.45 0.54 -8.07
C GLY A 127 6.36 1.56 -7.73
N LYS A 128 5.77 1.46 -6.55
CA LYS A 128 4.79 2.46 -6.07
C LYS A 128 5.38 3.88 -6.05
N HIS A 129 6.59 4.03 -5.53
CA HIS A 129 7.26 5.34 -5.49
C HIS A 129 7.52 5.90 -6.89
N ALA A 130 7.95 5.07 -7.83
CA ALA A 130 8.14 5.45 -9.23
C ALA A 130 6.81 5.92 -9.86
N ALA A 131 5.73 5.19 -9.65
CA ALA A 131 4.40 5.57 -10.13
C ALA A 131 3.92 6.91 -9.54
N ILE A 132 4.12 7.14 -8.24
CA ILE A 132 3.80 8.44 -7.60
C ILE A 132 4.61 9.57 -8.25
N ILE A 133 5.92 9.41 -8.45
CA ILE A 133 6.78 10.41 -9.11
C ILE A 133 6.29 10.69 -10.53
N ARG A 134 5.93 9.64 -11.29
CA ARG A 134 5.39 9.78 -12.64
C ARG A 134 4.06 10.54 -12.62
N ALA A 135 3.15 10.20 -11.70
CA ALA A 135 1.89 10.91 -11.53
C ALA A 135 2.08 12.37 -11.10
N CYS A 136 3.06 12.66 -10.23
CA CYS A 136 3.40 14.03 -9.88
C CYS A 136 3.77 14.86 -11.13
N GLN A 137 4.57 14.29 -12.03
CA GLN A 137 4.90 14.94 -13.29
C GLN A 137 3.66 15.22 -14.15
N LEU A 138 2.77 14.25 -14.28
CA LEU A 138 1.55 14.37 -15.10
C LEU A 138 0.54 15.37 -14.51
N ASN A 139 0.53 15.54 -13.19
CA ASN A 139 -0.35 16.48 -12.51
C ASN A 139 0.31 17.86 -12.23
N ASN A 140 1.51 18.11 -12.73
CA ASN A 140 2.29 19.32 -12.43
C ASN A 140 2.53 19.53 -10.92
N TRP A 141 2.63 18.45 -10.15
CA TRP A 141 3.04 18.49 -8.75
C TRP A 141 4.56 18.39 -8.61
N SER A 142 5.08 18.89 -7.48
CA SER A 142 6.50 18.72 -7.18
C SER A 142 6.86 17.22 -7.11
N ARG A 143 7.94 16.82 -7.75
CA ARG A 143 8.50 15.46 -7.62
C ARG A 143 9.45 15.31 -6.43
N ILE A 144 9.72 16.42 -5.75
CA ILE A 144 10.54 16.47 -4.53
C ILE A 144 9.59 16.59 -3.34
N GLY A 145 9.89 15.87 -2.25
CA GLY A 145 9.09 15.91 -1.04
C GLY A 145 7.76 15.16 -1.13
N TYR A 146 7.56 14.31 -2.15
CA TYR A 146 6.34 13.49 -2.28
C TYR A 146 6.15 12.49 -1.12
N THR A 147 7.11 12.34 -0.25
CA THR A 147 7.03 11.55 0.98
C THR A 147 6.58 12.36 2.19
N LEU A 148 6.29 13.63 2.03
CA LEU A 148 5.84 14.50 3.12
C LEU A 148 4.30 14.50 3.20
N PRO A 149 3.70 14.51 4.40
CA PRO A 149 2.25 14.46 4.58
C PRO A 149 1.49 15.59 3.86
N GLN A 150 2.09 16.79 3.80
CA GLN A 150 1.47 17.97 3.15
C GLN A 150 1.57 17.96 1.63
N HIS A 151 2.22 16.96 1.00
CA HIS A 151 2.33 16.89 -0.44
C HIS A 151 0.94 16.63 -1.09
N PRO A 152 0.62 17.23 -2.26
CA PRO A 152 -0.69 17.09 -2.91
C PRO A 152 -1.15 15.64 -3.10
N PHE A 153 -0.24 14.73 -3.39
CA PHE A 153 -0.55 13.30 -3.49
C PHE A 153 -1.24 12.76 -2.22
N HIS A 154 -0.70 13.09 -1.03
CA HIS A 154 -1.26 12.60 0.23
C HIS A 154 -2.59 13.24 0.56
N GLN A 155 -2.77 14.51 0.23
CA GLN A 155 -4.05 15.22 0.39
C GLN A 155 -5.15 14.59 -0.47
N VAL A 156 -4.84 14.29 -1.73
CA VAL A 156 -5.79 13.62 -2.65
C VAL A 156 -6.09 12.20 -2.17
N TYR A 157 -5.06 11.46 -1.74
CA TYR A 157 -5.21 10.12 -1.20
C TYR A 157 -6.09 10.09 0.06
N GLU A 158 -5.79 10.93 1.04
CA GLU A 158 -6.56 11.02 2.30
C GLU A 158 -8.00 11.43 2.04
N LYS A 159 -8.22 12.44 1.20
CA LYS A 159 -9.56 12.86 0.79
C LYS A 159 -10.34 11.70 0.17
N LYS A 160 -9.71 10.90 -0.70
CA LYS A 160 -10.35 9.74 -1.34
C LYS A 160 -10.70 8.65 -0.33
N VAL A 161 -9.82 8.38 0.63
CA VAL A 161 -10.11 7.43 1.73
C VAL A 161 -11.33 7.89 2.53
N ILE A 162 -11.38 9.15 2.93
CA ILE A 162 -12.50 9.74 3.68
C ILE A 162 -13.81 9.67 2.86
N GLU A 163 -13.75 9.96 1.56
CA GLU A 163 -14.91 9.86 0.65
C GLU A 163 -15.47 8.44 0.58
N ILE A 164 -14.58 7.44 0.43
CA ILE A 164 -15.00 6.03 0.36
C ILE A 164 -15.63 5.56 1.67
N LEU A 165 -15.07 5.98 2.79
CA LEU A 165 -15.58 5.63 4.11
C LEU A 165 -16.86 6.38 4.50
N GLY A 166 -17.23 7.43 3.76
CA GLY A 166 -18.42 8.24 4.00
C GLY A 166 -18.32 9.14 5.22
N GLY A 167 -17.12 9.43 5.72
CA GLY A 167 -16.87 10.27 6.90
C GLY A 167 -15.43 10.28 7.34
N ALA A 168 -15.15 10.99 8.42
CA ALA A 168 -13.80 11.10 8.97
C ALA A 168 -13.25 9.73 9.40
N LEU A 169 -11.94 9.57 9.32
CA LEU A 169 -11.24 8.41 9.87
C LEU A 169 -11.43 8.32 11.38
N SER A 170 -11.52 7.10 11.90
CA SER A 170 -11.60 6.84 13.35
C SER A 170 -10.34 7.29 14.09
N SER A 171 -9.23 7.49 13.38
CA SER A 171 -7.97 7.98 13.93
C SER A 171 -7.36 9.05 13.04
N GLN A 172 -6.84 10.10 13.65
CA GLN A 172 -6.03 11.13 12.98
C GLN A 172 -4.52 10.83 13.03
N VAL A 173 -4.15 9.64 13.51
CA VAL A 173 -2.75 9.27 13.65
C VAL A 173 -2.17 8.93 12.27
N ILE A 174 -1.12 9.66 11.92
CA ILE A 174 -0.30 9.41 10.74
C ILE A 174 1.10 9.00 11.20
N ALA A 175 1.59 7.89 10.70
CA ALA A 175 2.95 7.44 10.94
C ALA A 175 3.76 7.45 9.63
N LYS A 176 5.04 7.20 9.74
CA LYS A 176 5.93 7.01 8.59
C LYS A 176 6.14 5.51 8.36
N ASP A 177 5.76 5.04 7.17
CA ASP A 177 5.98 3.64 6.79
C ASP A 177 7.48 3.36 6.52
N GLY A 178 7.88 2.10 6.53
CA GLY A 178 9.25 1.67 6.25
C GLY A 178 9.78 2.09 4.88
N CYS A 179 8.91 2.41 3.92
CA CYS A 179 9.30 2.97 2.63
C CYS A 179 9.46 4.50 2.63
N GLY A 180 9.13 5.17 3.73
CA GLY A 180 9.24 6.61 3.88
C GLY A 180 7.95 7.40 3.62
N LEU A 181 6.88 6.77 3.09
CA LEU A 181 5.58 7.43 2.88
C LEU A 181 4.79 7.54 4.19
N PRO A 182 3.93 8.56 4.34
CA PRO A 182 2.92 8.58 5.38
C PRO A 182 1.99 7.38 5.27
N THR A 183 1.58 6.85 6.42
CA THR A 183 0.59 5.77 6.52
C THR A 183 -0.46 6.13 7.54
N LEU A 184 -1.73 5.94 7.18
CA LEU A 184 -2.88 6.25 8.02
C LEU A 184 -3.13 5.09 8.98
N ALA A 185 -3.42 5.41 10.24
CA ALA A 185 -3.97 4.44 11.17
C ALA A 185 -5.48 4.31 10.91
N MET A 186 -5.95 3.09 10.74
CA MET A 186 -7.35 2.77 10.46
C MET A 186 -7.79 1.55 11.25
N THR A 187 -9.06 1.47 11.56
CA THR A 187 -9.64 0.25 12.11
C THR A 187 -9.68 -0.87 11.06
N VAL A 188 -9.72 -2.11 11.50
CA VAL A 188 -9.90 -3.27 10.59
C VAL A 188 -11.21 -3.15 9.80
N ASN A 189 -12.27 -2.59 10.41
CA ASN A 189 -13.53 -2.29 9.71
C ASN A 189 -13.33 -1.29 8.56
N GLU A 190 -12.60 -0.20 8.79
CA GLU A 190 -12.31 0.81 7.75
C GLU A 190 -11.46 0.22 6.62
N LEU A 191 -10.43 -0.56 6.95
CA LEU A 191 -9.64 -1.27 5.94
C LEU A 191 -10.50 -2.20 5.09
N ALA A 192 -11.35 -3.01 5.72
CA ALA A 192 -12.24 -3.92 5.00
C ALA A 192 -13.24 -3.16 4.10
N ALA A 193 -13.77 -2.02 4.57
CA ALA A 193 -14.66 -1.18 3.78
C ALA A 193 -13.96 -0.58 2.54
N LEU A 194 -12.71 -0.16 2.65
CA LEU A 194 -11.92 0.34 1.50
C LEU A 194 -11.73 -0.75 0.43
N PHE A 195 -11.41 -1.97 0.84
CA PHE A 195 -11.24 -3.08 -0.10
C PHE A 195 -12.57 -3.55 -0.70
N ALA A 196 -13.67 -3.46 0.06
CA ALA A 196 -15.01 -3.71 -0.45
C ALA A 196 -15.40 -2.68 -1.53
N ASP A 197 -15.12 -1.39 -1.33
CA ASP A 197 -15.34 -0.35 -2.34
C ASP A 197 -14.51 -0.60 -3.60
N LEU A 198 -13.22 -0.93 -3.46
CA LEU A 198 -12.38 -1.30 -4.60
C LEU A 198 -13.01 -2.45 -5.40
N SER A 199 -13.54 -3.49 -4.72
CA SER A 199 -14.14 -4.64 -5.40
C SER A 199 -15.41 -4.32 -6.18
N LEU A 200 -16.13 -3.27 -5.81
CA LEU A 200 -17.34 -2.79 -6.50
C LEU A 200 -17.04 -2.00 -7.78
N ARG A 201 -15.83 -1.50 -7.92
CA ARG A 201 -15.43 -0.56 -8.99
C ARG A 201 -14.44 -1.20 -9.97
N ARG A 202 -14.63 -2.48 -10.28
CA ARG A 202 -13.72 -3.26 -11.13
C ARG A 202 -13.53 -2.69 -12.53
N ASP A 203 -14.57 -2.10 -13.08
CA ASP A 203 -14.59 -1.61 -14.46
C ASP A 203 -14.17 -0.13 -14.58
N GLU A 204 -13.80 0.53 -13.46
CA GLU A 204 -13.48 1.96 -13.49
C GLU A 204 -12.03 2.26 -13.87
N ASP A 205 -11.10 1.32 -13.64
CA ASP A 205 -9.68 1.50 -13.92
C ASP A 205 -8.91 0.16 -13.99
N TRP A 206 -7.67 0.25 -14.48
CA TRP A 206 -6.77 -0.88 -14.71
C TRP A 206 -6.26 -1.60 -13.45
N ILE A 207 -6.64 -1.18 -12.26
CA ILE A 207 -6.16 -1.81 -11.00
C ILE A 207 -6.63 -3.27 -10.91
N TRP A 208 -7.67 -3.63 -11.63
CA TRP A 208 -8.28 -4.95 -11.66
C TRP A 208 -7.92 -5.80 -12.90
N GLU A 209 -7.22 -5.24 -13.86
CA GLU A 209 -6.67 -5.96 -15.01
C GLU A 209 -5.43 -6.78 -14.61
#